data_acba4649c912221220cf35d32a991eb9
#
_entry.id   acba4649c912221220cf35d32a991eb9
#
_cell.length_a   1.000
_cell.length_b   1.000
_cell.length_c   1.000
_cell.angle_alpha   90.00
_cell.angle_beta   90.00
_cell.angle_gamma   90.00
#
_symmetry.space_group_name_H-M   'P 1'
#
loop_
_entity.id
_entity.type
_entity.pdbx_description
1 polymer ?
#
loop_
_entity_poly.entity_id
_entity_poly.type
_entity_poly.pdbx_seq_one_letter_code
_entity_poly.pdbx_strand_id
1 'polypeptide(L)'
;FNQPLNNWDTSSVTNMLGVFSRTTSFDQDISDWDISNVSDFRLFARFVNFSTTNYDAILIGWEQTLQAAFPNGSGYALDYASISFGYSQYSGGGEAAAARASLISNFGWGITDGGIA
;
A
#
# COMPACT_ATOMS: atom_id res chain seq x y z
N PHE A 1 -17.22 -6.95 -3.50
CA PHE A 1 -16.16 -7.84 -4.00
C PHE A 1 -15.15 -8.12 -2.88
N ASN A 2 -14.90 -9.37 -2.59
CA ASN A 2 -13.92 -9.76 -1.58
C ASN A 2 -13.37 -11.16 -1.90
N GLN A 3 -12.50 -11.24 -2.92
CA GLN A 3 -11.89 -12.48 -3.36
C GLN A 3 -10.37 -12.41 -3.24
N PRO A 4 -9.70 -13.54 -2.94
CA PRO A 4 -8.22 -13.56 -2.90
C PRO A 4 -7.62 -13.19 -4.25
N LEU A 5 -6.67 -12.25 -4.22
CA LEU A 5 -5.94 -11.78 -5.40
C LEU A 5 -4.43 -11.93 -5.23
N ASN A 6 -3.98 -12.63 -4.19
CA ASN A 6 -2.55 -12.76 -3.87
C ASN A 6 -1.74 -13.49 -4.93
N ASN A 7 -2.39 -14.28 -5.81
CA ASN A 7 -1.72 -15.00 -6.90
C ASN A 7 -1.61 -14.17 -8.19
N TRP A 8 -2.13 -12.96 -8.22
CA TRP A 8 -2.01 -12.10 -9.39
C TRP A 8 -0.56 -11.65 -9.60
N ASP A 9 -0.10 -11.69 -10.84
CA ASP A 9 1.18 -11.12 -11.23
C ASP A 9 0.98 -9.64 -11.55
N THR A 10 1.42 -8.78 -10.64
CA THR A 10 1.31 -7.32 -10.76
C THR A 10 2.63 -6.66 -11.15
N SER A 11 3.66 -7.45 -11.48
CA SER A 11 5.03 -6.95 -11.70
C SER A 11 5.15 -5.96 -12.87
N SER A 12 4.22 -6.01 -13.83
CA SER A 12 4.21 -5.10 -14.99
C SER A 12 3.19 -3.96 -14.85
N VAL A 13 2.47 -3.88 -13.73
CA VAL A 13 1.47 -2.83 -13.52
C VAL A 13 2.15 -1.53 -13.15
N THR A 14 1.78 -0.47 -13.85
CA THR A 14 2.33 0.89 -13.65
C THR A 14 1.32 1.87 -13.08
N ASN A 15 0.02 1.58 -13.16
CA ASN A 15 -1.05 2.47 -12.74
C ASN A 15 -2.10 1.69 -11.96
N MET A 16 -2.30 2.05 -10.70
CA MET A 16 -3.32 1.48 -9.82
C MET A 16 -4.31 2.54 -9.33
N LEU A 17 -4.54 3.59 -10.13
CA LEU A 17 -5.51 4.63 -9.80
C LEU A 17 -6.89 3.99 -9.58
N GLY A 18 -7.43 4.16 -8.39
CA GLY A 18 -8.80 3.76 -8.05
C GLY A 18 -9.10 2.28 -8.10
N VAL A 19 -8.10 1.40 -8.12
CA VAL A 19 -8.29 -0.05 -8.33
C VAL A 19 -9.33 -0.65 -7.40
N PHE A 20 -9.31 -0.31 -6.11
CA PHE A 20 -10.28 -0.80 -5.12
C PHE A 20 -11.18 0.31 -4.57
N SER A 21 -11.18 1.48 -5.20
CA SER A 21 -12.03 2.58 -4.74
C SER A 21 -13.49 2.13 -4.66
N ARG A 22 -14.11 2.38 -3.50
CA ARG A 22 -15.51 2.03 -3.21
C ARG A 22 -15.84 0.53 -3.13
N THR A 23 -14.85 -0.36 -3.18
CA THR A 23 -15.04 -1.79 -2.93
C THR A 23 -15.07 -2.01 -1.41
N THR A 24 -16.13 -1.59 -0.77
CA THR A 24 -16.20 -1.46 0.70
C THR A 24 -16.10 -2.78 1.46
N SER A 25 -16.33 -3.91 0.78
CA SER A 25 -16.20 -5.25 1.37
C SER A 25 -14.85 -5.90 1.12
N PHE A 26 -13.98 -5.26 0.34
CA PHE A 26 -12.69 -5.86 0.00
C PHE A 26 -11.76 -5.82 1.21
N ASP A 27 -11.33 -7.00 1.65
CA ASP A 27 -10.40 -7.15 2.76
C ASP A 27 -9.57 -8.42 2.56
N GLN A 28 -8.56 -8.32 1.69
CA GLN A 28 -7.66 -9.43 1.38
C GLN A 28 -6.21 -9.00 1.58
N ASP A 29 -5.34 -9.97 1.85
CA ASP A 29 -3.90 -9.73 1.95
C ASP A 29 -3.31 -9.65 0.54
N ILE A 30 -2.89 -8.46 0.14
CA ILE A 30 -2.21 -8.19 -1.12
C ILE A 30 -0.74 -7.78 -0.89
N SER A 31 -0.19 -8.13 0.26
CA SER A 31 1.19 -7.77 0.63
C SER A 31 2.25 -8.38 -0.28
N ASP A 32 1.93 -9.48 -0.98
CA ASP A 32 2.84 -10.14 -1.91
C ASP A 32 2.86 -9.51 -3.31
N TRP A 33 2.01 -8.54 -3.57
CA TRP A 33 2.03 -7.85 -4.86
C TRP A 33 3.36 -7.13 -5.08
N ASP A 34 3.92 -7.27 -6.27
CA ASP A 34 5.05 -6.45 -6.70
C ASP A 34 4.52 -5.11 -7.20
N ILE A 35 4.71 -4.07 -6.41
CA ILE A 35 4.25 -2.71 -6.72
C ILE A 35 5.42 -1.81 -7.14
N SER A 36 6.59 -2.38 -7.42
CA SER A 36 7.81 -1.60 -7.67
C SER A 36 7.75 -0.77 -8.96
N ASN A 37 6.90 -1.16 -9.92
CA ASN A 37 6.72 -0.41 -11.17
C ASN A 37 5.51 0.53 -11.17
N VAL A 38 4.73 0.55 -10.08
CA VAL A 38 3.56 1.42 -10.00
C VAL A 38 3.98 2.84 -9.65
N SER A 39 3.54 3.81 -10.45
CA SER A 39 3.83 5.22 -10.23
C SER A 39 2.60 6.06 -9.90
N ASP A 40 1.40 5.49 -10.00
CA ASP A 40 0.14 6.17 -9.68
C ASP A 40 -0.76 5.27 -8.84
N PHE A 41 -0.92 5.63 -7.55
CA PHE A 41 -1.81 4.93 -6.61
C PHE A 41 -2.99 5.81 -6.18
N ARG A 42 -3.23 6.94 -6.84
CA ARG A 42 -4.29 7.86 -6.40
C ARG A 42 -5.60 7.11 -6.19
N LEU A 43 -6.27 7.38 -5.08
CA LEU A 43 -7.57 6.78 -4.73
C LEU A 43 -7.55 5.25 -4.68
N PHE A 44 -6.39 4.63 -4.47
CA PHE A 44 -6.18 3.19 -4.57
C PHE A 44 -7.25 2.38 -3.85
N ALA A 45 -7.49 2.67 -2.58
CA ALA A 45 -8.48 1.96 -1.76
C ALA A 45 -9.37 2.96 -1.00
N ARG A 46 -9.78 4.04 -1.69
CA ARG A 46 -10.66 5.04 -1.11
C ARG A 46 -11.97 4.39 -0.66
N PHE A 47 -12.39 4.66 0.57
CA PHE A 47 -13.57 4.09 1.24
C PHE A 47 -13.45 2.60 1.59
N VAL A 48 -12.30 1.98 1.38
CA VAL A 48 -12.03 0.62 1.83
C VAL A 48 -11.63 0.64 3.31
N ASN A 49 -11.90 -0.47 4.00
CA ASN A 49 -11.46 -0.64 5.38
C ASN A 49 -10.83 -2.03 5.53
N PHE A 50 -9.56 -2.14 5.19
CA PHE A 50 -8.82 -3.37 5.46
C PHE A 50 -8.81 -3.66 6.96
N SER A 51 -8.88 -4.93 7.33
CA SER A 51 -8.59 -5.31 8.71
C SER A 51 -7.19 -4.83 9.09
N THR A 52 -6.96 -4.56 10.37
CA THR A 52 -5.63 -4.14 10.85
C THR A 52 -4.56 -5.18 10.50
N THR A 53 -4.88 -6.47 10.60
CA THR A 53 -3.98 -7.55 10.20
C THR A 53 -3.57 -7.43 8.73
N ASN A 54 -4.51 -7.24 7.82
CA ASN A 54 -4.21 -7.13 6.40
C ASN A 54 -3.50 -5.82 6.07
N TYR A 55 -3.91 -4.72 6.67
CA TYR A 55 -3.25 -3.43 6.43
C TYR A 55 -1.81 -3.43 6.94
N ASP A 56 -1.57 -3.98 8.13
CA ASP A 56 -0.20 -4.15 8.65
C ASP A 56 0.65 -4.97 7.67
N ALA A 57 0.12 -6.09 7.18
CA ALA A 57 0.83 -6.93 6.22
C ALA A 57 1.15 -6.20 4.92
N ILE A 58 0.20 -5.41 4.39
CA ILE A 58 0.40 -4.61 3.18
C ILE A 58 1.52 -3.60 3.38
N LEU A 59 1.49 -2.84 4.46
CA LEU A 59 2.52 -1.83 4.75
C LEU A 59 3.91 -2.47 4.85
N ILE A 60 4.03 -3.56 5.59
CA ILE A 60 5.30 -4.26 5.78
C ILE A 60 5.79 -4.86 4.46
N GLY A 61 4.94 -5.61 3.76
CA GLY A 61 5.31 -6.30 2.53
C GLY A 61 5.66 -5.34 1.39
N TRP A 62 4.89 -4.28 1.22
CA TRP A 62 5.14 -3.30 0.17
C TRP A 62 6.39 -2.47 0.45
N GLU A 63 6.65 -2.12 1.71
CA GLU A 63 7.89 -1.44 2.07
C GLU A 63 9.12 -2.33 1.80
N GLN A 64 9.06 -3.61 2.13
CA GLN A 64 10.12 -4.57 1.84
C GLN A 64 10.38 -4.69 0.33
N THR A 65 9.32 -4.78 -0.46
CA THR A 65 9.42 -4.86 -1.93
C THR A 65 10.12 -3.62 -2.50
N LEU A 66 9.73 -2.44 -2.03
CA LEU A 66 10.34 -1.19 -2.49
C LEU A 66 11.78 -1.03 -2.02
N GLN A 67 12.10 -1.45 -0.79
CA GLN A 67 13.49 -1.42 -0.29
C GLN A 67 14.40 -2.33 -1.11
N ALA A 68 13.92 -3.51 -1.50
CA ALA A 68 14.70 -4.43 -2.33
C ALA A 68 14.99 -3.84 -3.72
N ALA A 69 14.02 -3.16 -4.31
CA ALA A 69 14.14 -2.57 -5.65
C ALA A 69 14.86 -1.20 -5.63
N PHE A 70 14.63 -0.41 -4.59
CA PHE A 70 15.11 0.98 -4.48
C PHE A 70 15.61 1.24 -3.05
N PRO A 71 16.81 0.77 -2.69
CA PRO A 71 17.32 0.92 -1.31
C PRO A 71 17.20 2.36 -0.81
N ASN A 72 16.47 2.54 0.29
CA ASN A 72 16.18 3.85 0.92
C ASN A 72 15.57 4.88 -0.05
N GLY A 73 14.85 4.39 -1.07
CA GLY A 73 14.19 5.24 -2.06
C GLY A 73 15.05 5.65 -3.24
N SER A 74 16.29 5.17 -3.32
CA SER A 74 17.21 5.55 -4.41
C SER A 74 16.69 5.11 -5.77
N GLY A 75 16.40 6.08 -6.65
CA GLY A 75 15.86 5.82 -7.99
C GLY A 75 14.36 5.63 -8.06
N TYR A 76 13.67 5.63 -6.93
CA TYR A 76 12.22 5.52 -6.89
C TYR A 76 11.56 6.86 -7.22
N ALA A 77 10.52 6.83 -8.06
CA ALA A 77 9.75 8.02 -8.39
C ALA A 77 8.28 7.68 -8.55
N LEU A 78 7.43 8.55 -8.03
CA LEU A 78 5.98 8.52 -8.22
C LEU A 78 5.57 9.66 -9.15
N ASP A 79 4.60 9.42 -10.05
CA ASP A 79 3.95 10.50 -10.80
C ASP A 79 3.10 11.36 -9.86
N TYR A 80 2.48 10.71 -8.86
CA TYR A 80 1.65 11.36 -7.84
C TYR A 80 1.93 10.72 -6.49
N ALA A 81 2.22 11.53 -5.47
CA ALA A 81 2.54 11.03 -4.13
C ALA A 81 1.35 10.46 -3.37
N SER A 82 0.12 10.89 -3.70
CA SER A 82 -1.08 10.55 -2.95
C SER A 82 -1.47 9.09 -3.11
N ILE A 83 -1.72 8.41 -1.98
CA ILE A 83 -2.33 7.08 -1.93
C ILE A 83 -3.34 7.05 -0.79
N SER A 84 -4.54 6.50 -1.04
CA SER A 84 -5.56 6.33 -0.01
C SER A 84 -5.75 4.85 0.30
N PHE A 85 -5.66 4.52 1.59
CA PHE A 85 -6.08 3.24 2.15
C PHE A 85 -7.42 3.34 2.87
N GLY A 86 -8.19 4.39 2.59
CA GLY A 86 -9.52 4.58 3.12
C GLY A 86 -9.53 4.77 4.64
N TYR A 87 -10.29 3.91 5.32
CA TYR A 87 -10.45 3.93 6.78
C TYR A 87 -9.54 2.94 7.49
N SER A 88 -8.67 2.25 6.76
CA SER A 88 -7.80 1.21 7.29
C SER A 88 -6.90 1.75 8.40
N GLN A 89 -6.78 0.99 9.49
CA GLN A 89 -5.97 1.36 10.64
C GLN A 89 -4.81 0.38 10.81
N TYR A 90 -3.67 0.87 11.26
CA TYR A 90 -2.46 0.09 11.45
C TYR A 90 -2.06 0.02 12.92
N SER A 91 -1.30 -1.02 13.28
CA SER A 91 -0.79 -1.19 14.63
C SER A 91 0.31 -0.18 14.92
N GLY A 92 0.19 0.54 16.04
CA GLY A 92 1.21 1.51 16.45
C GLY A 92 2.40 0.84 17.14
N GLY A 93 3.57 1.47 17.04
CA GLY A 93 4.76 1.11 17.81
C GLY A 93 5.50 -0.15 17.36
N GLY A 94 5.18 -0.74 16.21
CA GLY A 94 5.80 -1.96 15.70
C GLY A 94 6.25 -1.85 14.26
N GLU A 95 6.39 -3.00 13.59
CA GLU A 95 6.90 -3.09 12.23
C GLU A 95 6.01 -2.37 11.21
N ALA A 96 4.69 -2.43 11.36
CA ALA A 96 3.77 -1.75 10.46
C ALA A 96 3.93 -0.23 10.52
N ALA A 97 4.04 0.32 11.73
CA ALA A 97 4.28 1.76 11.91
C ALA A 97 5.63 2.18 11.34
N ALA A 98 6.66 1.38 11.53
CA ALA A 98 8.00 1.64 10.97
C ALA A 98 7.97 1.58 9.43
N ALA A 99 7.29 0.60 8.85
CA ALA A 99 7.14 0.47 7.40
C ALA A 99 6.38 1.66 6.81
N ARG A 100 5.30 2.09 7.46
CA ARG A 100 4.53 3.28 7.04
C ARG A 100 5.40 4.54 7.07
N ALA A 101 6.16 4.73 8.12
CA ALA A 101 7.07 5.88 8.23
C ALA A 101 8.13 5.86 7.13
N SER A 102 8.68 4.70 6.78
CA SER A 102 9.63 4.53 5.69
C SER A 102 9.01 4.82 4.33
N LEU A 103 7.78 4.36 4.07
CA LEU A 103 7.06 4.65 2.83
C LEU A 103 6.89 6.15 2.64
N ILE A 104 6.66 6.89 3.71
CA ILE A 104 6.54 8.35 3.66
C ILE A 104 7.91 9.00 3.47
N SER A 105 8.89 8.67 4.31
CA SER A 105 10.19 9.37 4.36
C SER A 105 11.14 8.96 3.24
N ASN A 106 11.21 7.67 2.90
CA ASN A 106 12.14 7.16 1.89
C ASN A 106 11.52 7.12 0.48
N PHE A 107 10.21 6.90 0.39
CA PHE A 107 9.54 6.69 -0.90
C PHE A 107 8.58 7.81 -1.28
N GLY A 108 8.41 8.81 -0.44
CA GLY A 108 7.64 10.01 -0.75
C GLY A 108 6.13 9.81 -0.80
N TRP A 109 5.60 8.74 -0.20
CA TRP A 109 4.17 8.49 -0.19
C TRP A 109 3.42 9.49 0.71
N GLY A 110 2.34 10.07 0.17
CA GLY A 110 1.38 10.84 0.95
C GLY A 110 0.19 9.95 1.31
N ILE A 111 0.29 9.24 2.45
CA ILE A 111 -0.67 8.22 2.84
C ILE A 111 -1.87 8.85 3.54
N THR A 112 -3.08 8.49 3.09
CA THR A 112 -4.34 8.75 3.79
C THR A 112 -4.89 7.41 4.27
N ASP A 113 -5.15 7.30 5.58
CA ASP A 113 -5.73 6.11 6.20
C ASP A 113 -6.50 6.48 7.47
N GLY A 114 -6.91 5.48 8.24
CA GLY A 114 -7.64 5.67 9.50
C GLY A 114 -6.74 5.93 10.70
N GLY A 115 -5.43 5.94 10.54
CA GLY A 115 -4.48 6.17 11.63
C GLY A 115 -4.20 4.91 12.44
N ILE A 116 -3.71 5.12 13.68
CA ILE A 116 -3.37 4.00 14.59
C ILE A 116 -4.65 3.35 15.11
N ALA A 117 -4.65 2.03 15.08
CA ALA A 117 -5.75 1.21 15.57
C ALA A 117 -5.89 1.30 17.11
#